data_7e18486958b794609b9f40ddc07ce31e
#
_entry.id   7e18486958b794609b9f40ddc07ce31e
#
_cell.length_a   1.000
_cell.length_b   1.000
_cell.length_c   1.000
_cell.angle_alpha   90.00
_cell.angle_beta   90.00
_cell.angle_gamma   90.00
#
_symmetry.space_group_name_H-M   'P 1'
#
loop_
_entity.id
_entity.type
_entity.pdbx_description
1 polymer ?
#
loop_
_entity_poly.entity_id
_entity_poly.type
_entity_poly.pdbx_seq_one_letter_code
_entity_poly.pdbx_strand_id
1 'polypeptide(L)'
;MTPAMEWIERRKLLAFGEDYGTSYFKFGPATLGNKPDMFENRGYFYTPTRVEQALGAPATRVIVGPDLAQYLQSTSDLSKLYYPMRHGTISKDDEKGWTIVKEITRYALNKYAPKPGDPQYPGFKGFWVAAAIAANSPNSMYERLIEIHRELNEESDRPLVQALTIIPQPLAVAISQKQIHCIVIESGHGNTQITPISRGIIYGAMIPLNRGGQDADNMARQLLRDLGYQDIAREEKIVTEFKEAVGLIPLDLNRAVSEAKRDPRRFKAVFQIPEAGIRIELEKESWQRFLIGEYVFNPSHPEFESYYSRGFHRPLDTPLPWGTIPGDASLAQVIRESLNKCAIEVRRYVTSMLILSGGNFSWRAPPELSGYAVDAPTKIKYELKKENIDVPRVMMASDPQYSVWRGCIFYATFLKPEIEWDSKSREGWVLFIRE
;
A
#
# COMPACT_ATOMS: atom_id res chain seq x y z
N MET A 1 36.43 14.59 2.99
CA MET A 1 35.33 13.79 2.43
C MET A 1 35.68 13.40 1.00
N THR A 2 35.41 12.20 0.53
CA THR A 2 35.63 11.86 -0.89
C THR A 2 34.59 12.50 -1.78
N PRO A 3 34.84 12.79 -3.07
CA PRO A 3 33.81 13.36 -3.97
C PRO A 3 32.51 12.53 -4.01
N ALA A 4 32.62 11.21 -3.91
CA ALA A 4 31.46 10.33 -3.85
C ALA A 4 30.63 10.53 -2.55
N MET A 5 31.27 10.80 -1.41
CA MET A 5 30.57 11.08 -0.16
C MET A 5 29.88 12.44 -0.20
N GLU A 6 30.50 13.45 -0.79
CA GLU A 6 29.89 14.78 -0.97
C GLU A 6 28.65 14.70 -1.87
N TRP A 7 28.75 13.92 -2.95
CA TRP A 7 27.61 13.68 -3.84
C TRP A 7 26.44 13.01 -3.11
N ILE A 8 26.69 11.97 -2.30
CA ILE A 8 25.65 11.27 -1.54
C ILE A 8 25.00 12.20 -0.52
N GLU A 9 25.78 12.99 0.23
CA GLU A 9 25.22 13.91 1.23
C GLU A 9 24.35 14.98 0.58
N ARG A 10 24.79 15.56 -0.54
CA ARG A 10 23.99 16.49 -1.31
C ARG A 10 22.70 15.82 -1.82
N ARG A 11 22.82 14.59 -2.32
CA ARG A 11 21.68 13.85 -2.86
C ARG A 11 20.67 13.51 -1.77
N LYS A 12 21.08 13.16 -0.55
CA LYS A 12 20.18 12.95 0.58
C LYS A 12 19.29 14.16 0.89
N LEU A 13 19.83 15.36 0.78
CA LEU A 13 19.03 16.57 0.98
C LEU A 13 17.95 16.75 -0.09
N LEU A 14 18.19 16.29 -1.30
CA LEU A 14 17.32 16.48 -2.46
C LEU A 14 16.45 15.23 -2.76
N ALA A 15 16.72 14.09 -2.14
CA ALA A 15 15.97 12.87 -2.35
C ALA A 15 14.56 12.99 -1.77
N PHE A 16 13.56 12.67 -2.60
CA PHE A 16 12.15 12.70 -2.26
C PHE A 16 11.49 11.39 -2.65
N GLY A 17 10.69 10.83 -1.77
CA GLY A 17 9.95 9.59 -2.00
C GLY A 17 8.46 9.83 -2.13
N GLU A 18 7.83 9.12 -3.07
CA GLU A 18 6.38 9.10 -3.28
C GLU A 18 5.90 7.65 -3.40
N ASP A 19 4.98 7.24 -2.54
CA ASP A 19 4.34 5.93 -2.58
C ASP A 19 2.84 6.12 -2.87
N TYR A 20 2.45 5.84 -4.11
CA TYR A 20 1.06 5.94 -4.58
C TYR A 20 0.28 4.68 -4.24
N GLY A 21 -0.19 4.59 -3.00
CA GLY A 21 -1.05 3.48 -2.56
C GLY A 21 -2.53 3.73 -2.84
N THR A 22 -3.32 2.66 -2.88
CA THR A 22 -4.78 2.75 -3.14
C THR A 22 -5.51 3.59 -2.10
N SER A 23 -5.22 3.40 -0.80
CA SER A 23 -5.85 4.18 0.28
C SER A 23 -5.06 5.39 0.71
N TYR A 24 -3.74 5.31 0.71
CA TYR A 24 -2.87 6.36 1.24
C TYR A 24 -1.78 6.71 0.25
N PHE A 25 -1.56 7.99 0.07
CA PHE A 25 -0.37 8.55 -0.54
C PHE A 25 0.64 8.88 0.56
N LYS A 26 1.84 8.30 0.48
CA LYS A 26 2.93 8.52 1.44
C LYS A 26 4.07 9.23 0.73
N PHE A 27 4.58 10.30 1.33
CA PHE A 27 5.53 11.17 0.65
C PHE A 27 6.45 11.91 1.60
N GLY A 28 7.52 12.45 1.06
CA GLY A 28 8.39 13.38 1.75
C GLY A 28 9.86 13.19 1.44
N PRO A 29 10.69 14.16 1.87
CA PRO A 29 12.13 14.12 1.67
C PRO A 29 12.82 13.12 2.62
N ALA A 30 14.03 12.70 2.25
CA ALA A 30 14.87 11.85 3.10
C ALA A 30 15.15 12.45 4.49
N THR A 31 15.07 13.76 4.63
CA THR A 31 15.26 14.48 5.89
C THR A 31 14.20 14.19 6.95
N LEU A 32 13.06 13.60 6.59
CA LEU A 32 12.05 13.12 7.55
C LEU A 32 12.53 11.89 8.35
N GLY A 33 13.62 11.26 7.96
CA GLY A 33 14.17 10.09 8.64
C GLY A 33 13.40 8.80 8.31
N ASN A 34 12.66 8.24 9.27
CA ASN A 34 12.08 6.91 9.12
C ASN A 34 10.59 6.88 8.78
N LYS A 35 9.89 8.00 8.89
CA LYS A 35 8.44 8.06 8.72
C LYS A 35 8.05 9.15 7.72
N PRO A 36 7.37 8.79 6.62
CA PRO A 36 6.83 9.76 5.67
C PRO A 36 5.65 10.53 6.26
N ASP A 37 5.31 11.63 5.62
CA ASP A 37 3.96 12.15 5.71
C ASP A 37 3.02 11.28 4.89
N MET A 38 1.76 11.27 5.28
CA MET A 38 0.73 10.53 4.57
C MET A 38 -0.65 11.15 4.76
N PHE A 39 -1.49 10.98 3.76
CA PHE A 39 -2.93 11.24 3.82
C PHE A 39 -3.66 10.31 2.85
N GLU A 40 -4.97 10.26 2.98
CA GLU A 40 -5.80 9.39 2.15
C GLU A 40 -5.73 9.79 0.68
N ASN A 41 -5.54 8.82 -0.21
CA ASN A 41 -5.50 9.01 -1.65
C ASN A 41 -6.91 9.20 -2.20
N ARG A 42 -7.47 10.37 -1.95
CA ARG A 42 -8.79 10.80 -2.40
C ARG A 42 -8.87 12.31 -2.56
N GLY A 43 -9.87 12.77 -3.30
CA GLY A 43 -10.12 14.19 -3.47
C GLY A 43 -11.61 14.51 -3.53
N TYR A 44 -11.94 15.75 -3.31
CA TYR A 44 -13.30 16.26 -3.37
C TYR A 44 -13.39 17.36 -4.44
N PHE A 45 -14.32 17.22 -5.38
CA PHE A 45 -14.56 18.18 -6.43
C PHE A 45 -15.51 19.28 -5.94
N TYR A 46 -14.91 20.32 -5.36
CA TYR A 46 -15.61 21.46 -4.81
C TYR A 46 -16.04 22.42 -5.93
N THR A 47 -17.31 22.83 -5.91
CA THR A 47 -17.82 23.88 -6.78
C THR A 47 -17.88 25.17 -5.96
N PRO A 48 -17.02 26.17 -6.26
CA PRO A 48 -17.01 27.43 -5.54
C PRO A 48 -18.35 28.17 -5.64
N THR A 49 -18.68 28.88 -4.60
CA THR A 49 -19.86 29.74 -4.54
C THR A 49 -19.77 30.87 -5.57
N ARG A 50 -20.89 31.51 -5.91
CA ARG A 50 -20.90 32.66 -6.82
C ARG A 50 -20.00 33.80 -6.32
N VAL A 51 -19.89 33.98 -5.02
CA VAL A 51 -19.02 35.01 -4.41
C VAL A 51 -17.56 34.66 -4.65
N GLU A 52 -17.15 33.40 -4.39
CA GLU A 52 -15.78 32.94 -4.63
C GLU A 52 -15.42 33.03 -6.12
N GLN A 53 -16.33 32.67 -7.01
CA GLN A 53 -16.13 32.82 -8.46
C GLN A 53 -15.96 34.29 -8.88
N ALA A 54 -16.75 35.19 -8.29
CA ALA A 54 -16.61 36.63 -8.55
C ALA A 54 -15.27 37.19 -8.01
N LEU A 55 -14.66 36.52 -7.03
CA LEU A 55 -13.33 36.84 -6.51
C LEU A 55 -12.19 36.11 -7.25
N GLY A 56 -12.51 35.45 -8.40
CA GLY A 56 -11.52 34.80 -9.26
C GLY A 56 -11.28 33.32 -8.98
N ALA A 57 -12.11 32.68 -8.14
CA ALA A 57 -11.99 31.22 -7.97
C ALA A 57 -12.33 30.48 -9.26
N PRO A 58 -11.61 29.37 -9.60
CA PRO A 58 -11.90 28.58 -10.79
C PRO A 58 -13.29 27.91 -10.66
N ALA A 59 -13.88 27.51 -11.80
CA ALA A 59 -15.22 26.90 -11.84
C ALA A 59 -15.33 25.62 -10.98
N THR A 60 -14.24 24.88 -10.82
CA THR A 60 -14.13 23.73 -9.95
C THR A 60 -12.74 23.74 -9.28
N ARG A 61 -12.70 23.41 -8.00
CA ARG A 61 -11.46 23.23 -7.23
C ARG A 61 -11.42 21.82 -6.69
N VAL A 62 -10.27 21.17 -6.74
CA VAL A 62 -10.06 19.88 -6.09
C VAL A 62 -9.43 20.11 -4.72
N ILE A 63 -10.06 19.57 -3.68
CA ILE A 63 -9.57 19.63 -2.31
C ILE A 63 -8.96 18.26 -1.98
N VAL A 64 -7.72 18.23 -1.50
CA VAL A 64 -6.97 17.01 -1.17
C VAL A 64 -6.28 17.13 0.19
N GLY A 65 -5.78 16.02 0.70
CA GLY A 65 -4.91 15.99 1.88
C GLY A 65 -5.57 16.52 3.16
N PRO A 66 -4.83 17.25 4.00
CA PRO A 66 -5.34 17.78 5.27
C PRO A 66 -6.53 18.74 5.10
N ASP A 67 -6.54 19.55 4.03
CA ASP A 67 -7.63 20.46 3.73
C ASP A 67 -8.93 19.71 3.46
N LEU A 68 -8.84 18.55 2.80
CA LEU A 68 -9.98 17.67 2.59
C LEU A 68 -10.51 17.12 3.92
N ALA A 69 -9.62 16.66 4.80
CA ALA A 69 -10.01 16.14 6.10
C ALA A 69 -10.76 17.20 6.93
N GLN A 70 -10.30 18.45 6.89
CA GLN A 70 -10.99 19.56 7.53
C GLN A 70 -12.33 19.89 6.86
N TYR A 71 -12.38 19.90 5.54
CA TYR A 71 -13.61 20.20 4.79
C TYR A 71 -14.70 19.17 5.06
N LEU A 72 -14.35 17.88 5.11
CA LEU A 72 -15.30 16.79 5.35
C LEU A 72 -15.96 16.85 6.74
N GLN A 73 -15.37 17.55 7.71
CA GLN A 73 -16.03 17.80 9.01
C GLN A 73 -17.20 18.77 8.92
N SER A 74 -17.26 19.60 7.87
CA SER A 74 -18.25 20.64 7.69
C SER A 74 -19.27 20.36 6.58
N THR A 75 -19.08 19.28 5.80
CA THR A 75 -19.99 18.92 4.71
C THR A 75 -20.65 17.56 4.94
N SER A 76 -21.94 17.46 4.58
CA SER A 76 -22.67 16.19 4.51
C SER A 76 -22.76 15.61 3.10
N ASP A 77 -22.37 16.39 2.07
CA ASP A 77 -22.39 15.95 0.69
C ASP A 77 -21.12 15.18 0.33
N LEU A 78 -21.19 13.87 0.38
CA LEU A 78 -20.07 12.98 -0.01
C LEU A 78 -20.14 12.56 -1.49
N SER A 79 -21.14 13.00 -2.26
CA SER A 79 -21.33 12.58 -3.66
C SER A 79 -20.19 13.01 -4.60
N LYS A 80 -19.44 14.04 -4.21
CA LYS A 80 -18.31 14.60 -4.97
C LYS A 80 -16.94 14.10 -4.49
N LEU A 81 -16.93 13.20 -3.49
CA LEU A 81 -15.71 12.52 -3.02
C LEU A 81 -15.33 11.46 -4.05
N TYR A 82 -14.05 11.42 -4.42
CA TYR A 82 -13.56 10.53 -5.44
C TYR A 82 -12.25 9.85 -5.02
N TYR A 83 -12.16 8.54 -5.27
CA TYR A 83 -11.00 7.70 -5.01
C TYR A 83 -10.35 7.34 -6.35
N PRO A 84 -9.14 7.84 -6.65
CA PRO A 84 -8.53 7.69 -7.97
C PRO A 84 -8.08 6.27 -8.28
N MET A 85 -7.67 5.49 -7.25
CA MET A 85 -7.06 4.18 -7.45
C MET A 85 -7.98 3.04 -7.10
N ARG A 86 -7.97 2.00 -7.96
CA ARG A 86 -8.60 0.71 -7.73
C ARG A 86 -7.59 -0.41 -7.97
N HIS A 87 -7.44 -1.31 -7.00
CA HIS A 87 -6.47 -2.42 -7.07
C HIS A 87 -5.05 -1.96 -7.45
N GLY A 88 -4.63 -0.79 -6.94
CA GLY A 88 -3.31 -0.21 -7.19
C GLY A 88 -3.13 0.49 -8.54
N THR A 89 -4.17 0.61 -9.36
CA THR A 89 -4.09 1.20 -10.70
C THR A 89 -5.13 2.30 -10.93
N ILE A 90 -4.89 3.15 -11.94
CA ILE A 90 -5.81 4.18 -12.43
C ILE A 90 -6.04 3.93 -13.91
N SER A 91 -7.31 4.01 -14.36
CA SER A 91 -7.61 3.94 -15.79
C SER A 91 -6.99 5.13 -16.53
N LYS A 92 -6.51 4.86 -17.76
CA LYS A 92 -5.97 5.91 -18.62
C LYS A 92 -6.94 7.07 -18.83
N ASP A 93 -8.23 6.74 -18.97
CA ASP A 93 -9.30 7.69 -19.30
C ASP A 93 -9.98 8.28 -18.05
N ASP A 94 -9.46 8.02 -16.84
CA ASP A 94 -9.97 8.57 -15.59
C ASP A 94 -9.40 9.97 -15.31
N GLU A 95 -9.87 10.96 -16.04
CA GLU A 95 -9.43 12.35 -15.88
C GLU A 95 -9.60 12.89 -14.43
N LYS A 96 -10.68 12.48 -13.74
CA LYS A 96 -10.90 12.88 -12.34
C LYS A 96 -9.85 12.29 -11.42
N GLY A 97 -9.56 11.01 -11.58
CA GLY A 97 -8.52 10.33 -10.82
C GLY A 97 -7.15 10.99 -11.04
N TRP A 98 -6.79 11.27 -12.28
CA TRP A 98 -5.52 11.92 -12.62
C TRP A 98 -5.43 13.36 -12.13
N THR A 99 -6.54 14.10 -12.12
CA THR A 99 -6.58 15.43 -11.50
C THR A 99 -6.28 15.36 -10.00
N ILE A 100 -6.85 14.38 -9.29
CA ILE A 100 -6.56 14.19 -7.86
C ILE A 100 -5.09 13.83 -7.66
N VAL A 101 -4.53 12.91 -8.47
CA VAL A 101 -3.10 12.53 -8.38
C VAL A 101 -2.20 13.75 -8.58
N LYS A 102 -2.52 14.60 -9.54
CA LYS A 102 -1.78 15.85 -9.77
C LYS A 102 -1.83 16.77 -8.55
N GLU A 103 -2.99 16.93 -7.93
CA GLU A 103 -3.14 17.84 -6.77
C GLU A 103 -2.50 17.28 -5.49
N ILE A 104 -2.55 15.97 -5.24
CA ILE A 104 -1.83 15.37 -4.11
C ILE A 104 -0.31 15.48 -4.28
N THR A 105 0.19 15.28 -5.51
CA THR A 105 1.61 15.44 -5.84
C THR A 105 2.04 16.90 -5.69
N ARG A 106 1.24 17.84 -6.20
CA ARG A 106 1.43 19.29 -6.02
C ARG A 106 1.55 19.66 -4.55
N TYR A 107 0.61 19.20 -3.73
CA TYR A 107 0.61 19.44 -2.29
C TYR A 107 1.91 18.92 -1.65
N ALA A 108 2.28 17.68 -1.95
CA ALA A 108 3.45 17.02 -1.38
C ALA A 108 4.75 17.77 -1.68
N LEU A 109 4.97 18.10 -2.95
CA LEU A 109 6.19 18.81 -3.39
C LEU A 109 6.25 20.22 -2.81
N ASN A 110 5.16 20.99 -2.86
CA ASN A 110 5.12 22.36 -2.35
C ASN A 110 5.32 22.42 -0.83
N LYS A 111 4.81 21.45 -0.08
CA LYS A 111 4.99 21.38 1.38
C LYS A 111 6.46 21.39 1.80
N TYR A 112 7.31 20.74 1.02
CA TYR A 112 8.73 20.56 1.35
C TYR A 112 9.69 21.39 0.50
N ALA A 113 9.21 22.01 -0.57
CA ALA A 113 10.07 22.85 -1.39
C ALA A 113 10.68 23.98 -0.57
N PRO A 114 12.04 24.11 -0.48
CA PRO A 114 12.68 25.11 0.35
C PRO A 114 12.35 26.52 -0.14
N LYS A 115 12.33 27.49 0.76
CA LYS A 115 12.14 28.90 0.37
C LYS A 115 13.31 29.37 -0.51
N PRO A 116 13.07 30.32 -1.45
CA PRO A 116 14.16 30.93 -2.20
C PRO A 116 15.24 31.47 -1.27
N GLY A 117 16.50 31.12 -1.53
CA GLY A 117 17.64 31.55 -0.72
C GLY A 117 17.85 30.78 0.59
N ASP A 118 17.16 29.66 0.80
CA ASP A 118 17.38 28.80 1.97
C ASP A 118 18.83 28.30 1.98
N PRO A 119 19.61 28.62 3.04
CA PRO A 119 21.03 28.25 3.11
C PRO A 119 21.26 26.75 3.24
N GLN A 120 20.25 25.96 3.65
CA GLN A 120 20.34 24.50 3.70
C GLN A 120 20.24 23.88 2.31
N TYR A 121 19.69 24.61 1.33
CA TYR A 121 19.48 24.14 -0.04
C TYR A 121 20.09 25.10 -1.07
N PRO A 122 21.42 25.34 -1.03
CA PRO A 122 22.05 26.28 -1.94
C PRO A 122 21.88 25.84 -3.40
N GLY A 123 21.29 26.74 -4.21
CA GLY A 123 21.05 26.47 -5.63
C GLY A 123 20.05 25.33 -5.88
N PHE A 124 18.99 25.25 -5.06
CA PHE A 124 17.92 24.27 -5.25
C PHE A 124 17.32 24.37 -6.65
N LYS A 125 17.37 23.27 -7.39
CA LYS A 125 16.82 23.10 -8.75
C LYS A 125 15.66 22.10 -8.79
N GLY A 126 15.07 21.73 -7.64
CA GLY A 126 14.05 20.72 -7.49
C GLY A 126 14.56 19.45 -6.81
N PHE A 127 13.62 18.62 -6.40
CA PHE A 127 13.90 17.31 -5.79
C PHE A 127 14.30 16.26 -6.81
N TRP A 128 15.05 15.27 -6.35
CA TRP A 128 15.22 14.00 -7.04
C TRP A 128 14.16 13.03 -6.52
N VAL A 129 13.11 12.87 -7.31
CA VAL A 129 11.92 12.13 -6.89
C VAL A 129 12.02 10.67 -7.33
N ALA A 130 11.82 9.75 -6.40
CA ALA A 130 11.51 8.36 -6.72
C ALA A 130 10.04 8.10 -6.34
N ALA A 131 9.24 7.80 -7.34
CA ALA A 131 7.82 7.47 -7.19
C ALA A 131 7.62 5.95 -7.27
N ALA A 132 6.80 5.38 -6.40
CA ALA A 132 6.46 3.96 -6.42
C ALA A 132 4.99 3.76 -6.78
N ILE A 133 4.76 2.82 -7.69
CA ILE A 133 3.43 2.36 -8.12
C ILE A 133 3.37 0.83 -8.11
N ALA A 134 2.18 0.26 -8.21
CA ALA A 134 2.01 -1.19 -8.26
C ALA A 134 2.80 -1.80 -9.43
N ALA A 135 3.40 -2.97 -9.23
CA ALA A 135 4.25 -3.61 -10.23
C ALA A 135 3.50 -4.02 -11.52
N ASN A 136 2.18 -4.20 -11.43
CA ASN A 136 1.31 -4.47 -12.57
C ASN A 136 0.77 -3.22 -13.26
N SER A 137 1.22 -2.02 -12.89
CA SER A 137 0.76 -0.77 -13.48
C SER A 137 1.03 -0.74 -14.99
N PRO A 138 0.07 -0.31 -15.81
CA PRO A 138 0.24 -0.19 -17.24
C PRO A 138 1.21 0.95 -17.60
N ASN A 139 1.78 0.92 -18.80
CA ASN A 139 2.71 1.95 -19.27
C ASN A 139 2.11 3.36 -19.19
N SER A 140 0.80 3.48 -19.46
CA SER A 140 0.10 4.76 -19.38
C SER A 140 0.16 5.42 -17.99
N MET A 141 0.29 4.64 -16.91
CA MET A 141 0.50 5.22 -15.57
C MET A 141 1.90 5.84 -15.43
N TYR A 142 2.93 5.18 -15.95
CA TYR A 142 4.30 5.74 -15.96
C TYR A 142 4.35 7.03 -16.76
N GLU A 143 3.80 7.00 -17.97
CA GLU A 143 3.75 8.16 -18.88
C GLU A 143 3.00 9.33 -18.22
N ARG A 144 1.82 9.08 -17.65
CA ARG A 144 1.01 10.14 -17.03
C ARG A 144 1.65 10.73 -15.78
N LEU A 145 2.32 9.92 -14.95
CA LEU A 145 3.07 10.45 -13.81
C LEU A 145 4.25 11.33 -14.25
N ILE A 146 4.96 10.94 -15.30
CA ILE A 146 6.02 11.78 -15.89
C ILE A 146 5.46 13.12 -16.37
N GLU A 147 4.32 13.09 -17.07
CA GLU A 147 3.63 14.32 -17.53
C GLU A 147 3.20 15.20 -16.35
N ILE A 148 2.60 14.62 -15.30
CA ILE A 148 2.18 15.36 -14.10
C ILE A 148 3.34 16.11 -13.48
N HIS A 149 4.50 15.47 -13.30
CA HIS A 149 5.66 16.14 -12.71
C HIS A 149 6.22 17.24 -13.61
N ARG A 150 6.14 17.07 -14.95
CA ARG A 150 6.50 18.11 -15.91
C ARG A 150 5.55 19.30 -15.82
N GLU A 151 4.23 19.05 -15.87
CA GLU A 151 3.21 20.06 -15.71
C GLU A 151 3.36 20.86 -14.41
N LEU A 152 3.67 20.17 -13.29
CA LEU A 152 3.88 20.83 -11.99
C LEU A 152 5.10 21.78 -12.00
N ASN A 153 6.16 21.44 -12.72
CA ASN A 153 7.29 22.34 -12.91
C ASN A 153 6.94 23.55 -13.76
N GLU A 154 6.14 23.36 -14.82
CA GLU A 154 5.70 24.43 -15.74
C GLU A 154 4.71 25.40 -15.07
N GLU A 155 3.87 24.91 -14.18
CA GLU A 155 2.87 25.68 -13.46
C GLU A 155 3.42 26.37 -12.19
N SER A 156 4.63 26.03 -11.77
CA SER A 156 5.26 26.59 -10.57
C SER A 156 6.23 27.73 -10.93
N ASP A 157 6.26 28.78 -10.10
CA ASP A 157 7.20 29.89 -10.23
C ASP A 157 8.67 29.45 -10.08
N ARG A 158 8.89 28.23 -9.60
CA ARG A 158 10.22 27.62 -9.42
C ARG A 158 10.16 26.12 -9.68
N PRO A 159 11.27 25.51 -10.11
CA PRO A 159 11.31 24.06 -10.27
C PRO A 159 11.04 23.31 -8.96
N LEU A 160 10.13 22.34 -9.00
CA LEU A 160 9.83 21.45 -7.88
C LEU A 160 10.58 20.13 -7.99
N VAL A 161 10.76 19.64 -9.22
CA VAL A 161 11.37 18.36 -9.53
C VAL A 161 12.51 18.54 -10.52
N GLN A 162 13.72 18.19 -10.12
CA GLN A 162 14.90 18.16 -10.99
C GLN A 162 14.90 16.89 -11.84
N ALA A 163 14.60 15.76 -11.21
CA ALA A 163 14.58 14.45 -11.87
C ALA A 163 13.53 13.53 -11.24
N LEU A 164 12.95 12.65 -12.05
CA LEU A 164 11.98 11.65 -11.64
C LEU A 164 12.43 10.24 -12.06
N THR A 165 12.30 9.29 -11.17
CA THR A 165 12.31 7.85 -11.47
C THR A 165 11.05 7.21 -10.92
N ILE A 166 10.55 6.17 -11.59
CA ILE A 166 9.34 5.45 -11.17
C ILE A 166 9.69 3.98 -11.00
N ILE A 167 9.45 3.44 -9.81
CA ILE A 167 9.81 2.06 -9.47
C ILE A 167 8.59 1.25 -9.00
N PRO A 168 8.57 -0.06 -9.23
CA PRO A 168 7.53 -0.92 -8.67
C PRO A 168 7.63 -1.02 -7.14
N GLN A 169 6.48 -0.95 -6.44
CA GLN A 169 6.40 -1.03 -4.97
C GLN A 169 7.15 -2.25 -4.39
N PRO A 170 7.03 -3.49 -4.90
CA PRO A 170 7.80 -4.61 -4.37
C PRO A 170 9.31 -4.46 -4.53
N LEU A 171 9.77 -3.80 -5.61
CA LEU A 171 11.20 -3.50 -5.78
C LEU A 171 11.67 -2.50 -4.73
N ALA A 172 10.88 -1.47 -4.46
CA ALA A 172 11.17 -0.52 -3.39
C ALA A 172 11.27 -1.22 -2.02
N VAL A 173 10.38 -2.17 -1.72
CA VAL A 173 10.47 -3.00 -0.50
C VAL A 173 11.80 -3.74 -0.46
N ALA A 174 12.17 -4.47 -1.51
CA ALA A 174 13.43 -5.23 -1.56
C ALA A 174 14.65 -4.32 -1.33
N ILE A 175 14.68 -3.14 -1.96
CA ILE A 175 15.72 -2.12 -1.80
C ILE A 175 15.78 -1.64 -0.35
N SER A 176 14.63 -1.34 0.28
CA SER A 176 14.57 -0.90 1.68
C SER A 176 15.16 -1.94 2.64
N GLN A 177 15.04 -3.22 2.30
CA GLN A 177 15.59 -4.36 3.07
C GLN A 177 17.00 -4.79 2.58
N LYS A 178 17.59 -4.08 1.61
CA LYS A 178 18.91 -4.37 1.02
C LYS A 178 19.01 -5.79 0.46
N GLN A 179 17.95 -6.28 -0.16
CA GLN A 179 17.87 -7.61 -0.74
C GLN A 179 17.82 -7.53 -2.27
N ILE A 180 18.61 -8.39 -2.91
CA ILE A 180 18.67 -8.53 -4.38
C ILE A 180 18.10 -9.86 -4.87
N HIS A 181 17.88 -10.80 -3.95
CA HIS A 181 17.26 -12.10 -4.20
C HIS A 181 16.25 -12.39 -3.10
N CYS A 182 14.97 -12.38 -3.41
CA CYS A 182 13.89 -12.64 -2.46
C CYS A 182 12.55 -12.83 -3.20
N ILE A 183 11.53 -13.24 -2.45
CA ILE A 183 10.14 -13.04 -2.82
C ILE A 183 9.61 -11.91 -1.94
N VAL A 184 9.08 -10.86 -2.53
CA VAL A 184 8.35 -9.83 -1.80
C VAL A 184 6.86 -10.11 -1.93
N ILE A 185 6.16 -10.15 -0.79
CA ILE A 185 4.69 -10.09 -0.74
C ILE A 185 4.34 -8.74 -0.15
N GLU A 186 3.90 -7.83 -1.02
CA GLU A 186 3.42 -6.51 -0.63
C GLU A 186 1.89 -6.56 -0.63
N SER A 187 1.27 -6.39 0.57
CA SER A 187 -0.19 -6.40 0.73
C SER A 187 -0.68 -5.04 1.18
N GLY A 188 -1.15 -4.28 0.21
CA GLY A 188 -1.77 -2.98 0.40
C GLY A 188 -3.26 -3.07 0.69
N HIS A 189 -3.95 -1.93 0.62
CA HIS A 189 -5.40 -1.89 0.80
C HIS A 189 -6.15 -2.52 -0.39
N GLY A 190 -5.75 -2.21 -1.63
CA GLY A 190 -6.47 -2.62 -2.84
C GLY A 190 -5.99 -3.91 -3.49
N ASN A 191 -4.76 -4.34 -3.25
CA ASN A 191 -4.18 -5.52 -3.88
C ASN A 191 -3.10 -6.16 -3.01
N THR A 192 -2.69 -7.38 -3.40
CA THR A 192 -1.52 -8.08 -2.84
C THR A 192 -0.62 -8.54 -3.98
N GLN A 193 0.63 -8.11 -3.99
CA GLN A 193 1.60 -8.40 -5.05
C GLN A 193 2.59 -9.45 -4.57
N ILE A 194 2.61 -10.62 -5.21
CA ILE A 194 3.60 -11.68 -5.01
C ILE A 194 4.67 -11.52 -6.09
N THR A 195 5.86 -11.08 -5.72
CA THR A 195 6.89 -10.64 -6.67
C THR A 195 8.23 -11.31 -6.38
N PRO A 196 8.61 -12.33 -7.16
CA PRO A 196 9.98 -12.85 -7.14
C PRO A 196 10.97 -11.83 -7.71
N ILE A 197 12.08 -11.64 -7.00
CA ILE A 197 13.14 -10.70 -7.35
C ILE A 197 14.47 -11.43 -7.37
N SER A 198 15.20 -11.31 -8.48
CA SER A 198 16.57 -11.78 -8.62
C SER A 198 17.36 -10.76 -9.42
N ARG A 199 18.01 -9.81 -8.72
CA ARG A 199 18.63 -8.58 -9.22
C ARG A 199 17.66 -7.57 -9.86
N GLY A 200 16.47 -8.00 -10.22
CA GLY A 200 15.34 -7.25 -10.76
C GLY A 200 14.07 -8.08 -10.62
N ILE A 201 12.93 -7.50 -10.93
CA ILE A 201 11.64 -8.21 -10.89
C ILE A 201 11.58 -9.26 -11.99
N ILE A 202 11.12 -10.47 -11.64
CA ILE A 202 10.81 -11.52 -12.59
C ILE A 202 9.34 -11.37 -13.01
N TYR A 203 9.08 -10.41 -13.92
CA TYR A 203 7.72 -10.04 -14.34
C TYR A 203 6.88 -11.25 -14.82
N GLY A 204 7.48 -12.22 -15.49
CA GLY A 204 6.80 -13.44 -15.94
C GLY A 204 6.33 -14.36 -14.80
N ALA A 205 6.77 -14.11 -13.58
CA ALA A 205 6.40 -14.88 -12.39
C ALA A 205 5.66 -14.04 -11.33
N MET A 206 5.51 -12.75 -11.55
CA MET A 206 4.78 -11.85 -10.66
C MET A 206 3.27 -12.10 -10.73
N ILE A 207 2.60 -12.13 -9.58
CA ILE A 207 1.14 -12.30 -9.48
C ILE A 207 0.56 -11.16 -8.63
N PRO A 208 -0.19 -10.24 -9.23
CA PRO A 208 -0.90 -9.16 -8.53
C PRO A 208 -2.33 -9.63 -8.19
N LEU A 209 -2.57 -10.14 -6.99
CA LEU A 209 -3.92 -10.50 -6.56
C LEU A 209 -4.80 -9.25 -6.40
N ASN A 210 -6.03 -9.33 -6.91
CA ASN A 210 -7.09 -8.33 -6.67
C ASN A 210 -7.72 -8.49 -5.27
N ARG A 211 -6.90 -8.67 -4.26
CA ARG A 211 -7.27 -8.85 -2.87
C ARG A 211 -6.31 -8.09 -1.97
N GLY A 212 -6.85 -7.36 -0.98
CA GLY A 212 -6.05 -6.56 -0.07
C GLY A 212 -6.78 -6.23 1.23
N GLY A 213 -6.40 -5.13 1.87
CA GLY A 213 -6.99 -4.68 3.13
C GLY A 213 -8.48 -4.36 3.05
N GLN A 214 -8.95 -3.95 1.87
CA GLN A 214 -10.37 -3.71 1.64
C GLN A 214 -11.21 -4.98 1.79
N ASP A 215 -10.69 -6.14 1.40
CA ASP A 215 -11.40 -7.42 1.55
C ASP A 215 -11.48 -7.80 3.03
N ALA A 216 -10.42 -7.56 3.81
CA ALA A 216 -10.45 -7.72 5.25
C ALA A 216 -11.39 -6.71 5.94
N ASP A 217 -11.48 -5.47 5.46
CA ASP A 217 -12.48 -4.49 5.91
C ASP A 217 -13.91 -4.97 5.61
N ASN A 218 -14.13 -5.54 4.43
CA ASN A 218 -15.43 -6.11 4.08
C ASN A 218 -15.81 -7.27 4.99
N MET A 219 -14.85 -8.15 5.35
CA MET A 219 -15.09 -9.21 6.34
C MET A 219 -15.41 -8.62 7.71
N ALA A 220 -14.64 -7.67 8.20
CA ALA A 220 -14.90 -6.98 9.46
C ALA A 220 -16.28 -6.27 9.48
N ARG A 221 -16.64 -5.63 8.37
CA ARG A 221 -17.94 -5.00 8.16
C ARG A 221 -19.09 -6.02 8.24
N GLN A 222 -18.89 -7.19 7.64
CA GLN A 222 -19.88 -8.28 7.70
C GLN A 222 -20.06 -8.78 9.13
N LEU A 223 -18.96 -8.94 9.88
CA LEU A 223 -19.03 -9.34 11.29
C LEU A 223 -19.75 -8.29 12.15
N LEU A 224 -19.50 -7.01 11.94
CA LEU A 224 -20.24 -5.94 12.63
C LEU A 224 -21.74 -6.00 12.35
N ARG A 225 -22.13 -6.30 11.11
CA ARG A 225 -23.55 -6.49 10.75
C ARG A 225 -24.16 -7.71 11.43
N ASP A 226 -23.45 -8.83 11.45
CA ASP A 226 -23.90 -10.07 12.09
C ASP A 226 -24.05 -9.90 13.62
N LEU A 227 -23.25 -9.00 14.22
CA LEU A 227 -23.35 -8.58 15.63
C LEU A 227 -24.46 -7.55 15.91
N GLY A 228 -25.17 -7.08 14.87
CA GLY A 228 -26.27 -6.10 15.00
C GLY A 228 -25.85 -4.64 14.93
N TYR A 229 -24.56 -4.32 14.67
CA TYR A 229 -24.04 -2.96 14.57
C TYR A 229 -24.13 -2.41 13.14
N GLN A 230 -25.34 -2.35 12.56
CA GLN A 230 -25.58 -1.97 11.16
C GLN A 230 -25.10 -0.56 10.82
N ASP A 231 -25.30 0.41 11.71
CA ASP A 231 -24.92 1.81 11.46
C ASP A 231 -23.40 1.98 11.54
N ILE A 232 -22.75 1.37 12.52
CA ILE A 232 -21.29 1.35 12.65
C ILE A 232 -20.64 0.70 11.44
N ALA A 233 -21.23 -0.36 10.90
CA ALA A 233 -20.73 -1.06 9.73
C ALA A 233 -20.76 -0.23 8.43
N ARG A 234 -21.39 0.95 8.41
CA ARG A 234 -21.37 1.90 7.28
C ARG A 234 -20.19 2.85 7.33
N GLU A 235 -19.59 3.02 8.50
CA GLU A 235 -18.50 3.97 8.74
C GLU A 235 -17.14 3.31 8.42
N GLU A 236 -16.58 3.59 7.24
CA GLU A 236 -15.35 2.95 6.74
C GLU A 236 -14.20 3.04 7.73
N LYS A 237 -13.98 4.22 8.32
CA LYS A 237 -12.91 4.43 9.29
C LYS A 237 -13.08 3.53 10.51
N ILE A 238 -14.28 3.42 11.05
CA ILE A 238 -14.57 2.60 12.23
C ILE A 238 -14.40 1.11 11.91
N VAL A 239 -14.82 0.67 10.71
CA VAL A 239 -14.60 -0.71 10.24
C VAL A 239 -13.11 -1.03 10.19
N THR A 240 -12.29 -0.13 9.64
CA THR A 240 -10.84 -0.33 9.58
C THR A 240 -10.21 -0.35 10.97
N GLU A 241 -10.58 0.56 11.86
CA GLU A 241 -10.12 0.59 13.26
C GLU A 241 -10.55 -0.68 14.02
N PHE A 242 -11.79 -1.15 13.82
CA PHE A 242 -12.28 -2.42 14.38
C PHE A 242 -11.45 -3.61 13.87
N LYS A 243 -11.26 -3.72 12.54
CA LYS A 243 -10.40 -4.76 11.94
C LYS A 243 -9.02 -4.79 12.57
N GLU A 244 -8.36 -3.63 12.68
CA GLU A 244 -7.00 -3.51 13.20
C GLU A 244 -6.92 -3.84 14.70
N ALA A 245 -7.92 -3.44 15.47
CA ALA A 245 -7.93 -3.66 16.92
C ALA A 245 -8.26 -5.11 17.33
N VAL A 246 -9.17 -5.78 16.62
CA VAL A 246 -9.66 -7.08 17.05
C VAL A 246 -9.19 -8.26 16.19
N GLY A 247 -8.74 -8.00 14.95
CA GLY A 247 -8.31 -9.04 14.01
C GLY A 247 -7.14 -9.88 14.56
N LEU A 248 -7.16 -11.18 14.28
CA LEU A 248 -6.12 -12.14 14.64
C LEU A 248 -5.78 -13.03 13.46
N ILE A 249 -4.50 -13.34 13.31
CA ILE A 249 -4.03 -14.31 12.32
C ILE A 249 -3.98 -15.68 13.01
N PRO A 250 -4.81 -16.67 12.62
CA PRO A 250 -4.73 -18.01 13.19
C PRO A 250 -3.52 -18.77 12.62
N LEU A 251 -2.85 -19.59 13.44
CA LEU A 251 -1.92 -20.57 12.90
C LEU A 251 -2.68 -21.63 12.07
N ASP A 252 -3.73 -22.20 12.65
CA ASP A 252 -4.69 -23.10 12.03
C ASP A 252 -6.10 -22.64 12.40
N LEU A 253 -6.92 -22.29 11.40
CA LEU A 253 -8.23 -21.69 11.63
C LEU A 253 -9.19 -22.65 12.36
N ASN A 254 -9.26 -23.91 11.93
CA ASN A 254 -10.17 -24.87 12.55
C ASN A 254 -9.88 -25.05 14.03
N ARG A 255 -8.61 -25.19 14.40
CA ARG A 255 -8.17 -25.31 15.78
C ARG A 255 -8.46 -24.04 16.59
N ALA A 256 -8.16 -22.86 16.02
CA ALA A 256 -8.38 -21.57 16.69
C ALA A 256 -9.87 -21.31 16.93
N VAL A 257 -10.72 -21.57 15.93
CA VAL A 257 -12.18 -21.42 16.04
C VAL A 257 -12.77 -22.39 17.05
N SER A 258 -12.37 -23.67 17.02
CA SER A 258 -12.85 -24.67 17.95
C SER A 258 -12.52 -24.31 19.40
N GLU A 259 -11.31 -23.84 19.66
CA GLU A 259 -10.87 -23.44 20.98
C GLU A 259 -11.58 -22.18 21.46
N ALA A 260 -11.72 -21.17 20.60
CA ALA A 260 -12.44 -19.93 20.94
C ALA A 260 -13.95 -20.17 21.21
N LYS A 261 -14.56 -21.12 20.52
CA LYS A 261 -15.95 -21.55 20.82
C LYS A 261 -16.04 -22.33 22.15
N ARG A 262 -14.98 -23.11 22.51
CA ARG A 262 -14.92 -23.85 23.75
C ARG A 262 -14.70 -22.98 24.98
N ASP A 263 -13.79 -22.02 24.88
CA ASP A 263 -13.45 -21.06 25.95
C ASP A 263 -13.49 -19.61 25.44
N PRO A 264 -14.68 -19.04 25.22
CA PRO A 264 -14.82 -17.70 24.68
C PRO A 264 -14.19 -16.60 25.51
N ARG A 265 -14.14 -16.76 26.84
CA ARG A 265 -13.58 -15.77 27.77
C ARG A 265 -12.10 -15.52 27.54
N ARG A 266 -11.35 -16.58 27.21
CA ARG A 266 -9.93 -16.51 26.91
C ARG A 266 -9.65 -15.66 25.67
N PHE A 267 -10.54 -15.67 24.68
CA PHE A 267 -10.39 -14.97 23.40
C PHE A 267 -11.16 -13.66 23.33
N LYS A 268 -11.75 -13.24 24.45
CA LYS A 268 -12.50 -12.00 24.54
C LYS A 268 -11.71 -10.80 24.03
N ALA A 269 -12.39 -9.89 23.34
CA ALA A 269 -11.86 -8.59 22.97
C ALA A 269 -12.90 -7.50 23.21
N VAL A 270 -12.42 -6.29 23.42
CA VAL A 270 -13.27 -5.09 23.53
C VAL A 270 -12.72 -4.07 22.55
N PHE A 271 -13.57 -3.62 21.65
CA PHE A 271 -13.31 -2.49 20.79
C PHE A 271 -14.10 -1.29 21.31
N GLN A 272 -13.45 -0.14 21.44
CA GLN A 272 -14.12 1.06 21.93
C GLN A 272 -13.56 2.33 21.28
N ILE A 273 -14.45 3.26 20.99
CA ILE A 273 -14.17 4.64 20.59
C ILE A 273 -14.92 5.53 21.57
N PRO A 274 -14.28 5.97 22.68
CA PRO A 274 -14.95 6.71 23.75
C PRO A 274 -15.63 7.98 23.28
N GLU A 275 -14.99 8.71 22.36
CA GLU A 275 -15.49 9.99 21.82
C GLU A 275 -16.79 9.82 21.01
N ALA A 276 -16.98 8.64 20.42
CA ALA A 276 -18.19 8.27 19.68
C ALA A 276 -19.20 7.47 20.53
N GLY A 277 -18.89 7.18 21.79
CA GLY A 277 -19.75 6.34 22.66
C GLY A 277 -19.84 4.87 22.19
N ILE A 278 -18.90 4.42 21.35
CA ILE A 278 -18.92 3.07 20.79
C ILE A 278 -18.15 2.13 21.72
N ARG A 279 -18.82 1.03 22.10
CA ARG A 279 -18.20 -0.11 22.81
C ARG A 279 -18.80 -1.41 22.29
N ILE A 280 -17.95 -2.24 21.70
CA ILE A 280 -18.28 -3.55 21.16
C ILE A 280 -17.47 -4.60 21.92
N GLU A 281 -18.18 -5.55 22.55
CA GLU A 281 -17.56 -6.62 23.31
C GLU A 281 -17.74 -7.94 22.56
N LEU A 282 -16.63 -8.59 22.24
CA LEU A 282 -16.58 -9.89 21.59
C LEU A 282 -16.20 -10.94 22.63
N GLU A 283 -17.18 -11.67 23.14
CA GLU A 283 -16.95 -12.82 24.03
C GLU A 283 -17.43 -14.10 23.34
N LYS A 284 -18.72 -14.29 23.17
CA LYS A 284 -19.28 -15.48 22.48
C LYS A 284 -18.83 -15.56 21.02
N GLU A 285 -18.72 -14.43 20.36
CA GLU A 285 -18.30 -14.26 18.97
C GLU A 285 -16.80 -14.02 18.82
N SER A 286 -16.00 -14.22 19.87
CA SER A 286 -14.54 -14.00 19.87
C SER A 286 -13.78 -14.82 18.82
N TRP A 287 -14.32 -15.97 18.42
CA TRP A 287 -13.76 -16.80 17.36
C TRP A 287 -13.76 -16.10 15.98
N GLN A 288 -14.70 -15.16 15.75
CA GLN A 288 -14.79 -14.41 14.50
C GLN A 288 -13.57 -13.50 14.25
N ARG A 289 -12.84 -13.12 15.30
CA ARG A 289 -11.61 -12.35 15.20
C ARG A 289 -10.59 -13.03 14.25
N PHE A 290 -10.54 -14.36 14.26
CA PHE A 290 -9.67 -15.14 13.40
C PHE A 290 -10.10 -15.12 11.92
N LEU A 291 -11.38 -14.91 11.63
CA LEU A 291 -11.86 -14.83 10.24
C LEU A 291 -11.27 -13.60 9.54
N ILE A 292 -11.13 -12.48 10.24
CA ILE A 292 -10.59 -11.25 9.68
C ILE A 292 -9.16 -11.47 9.16
N GLY A 293 -8.29 -12.06 9.99
CA GLY A 293 -6.92 -12.33 9.58
C GLY A 293 -6.82 -13.44 8.54
N GLU A 294 -7.55 -14.57 8.73
CA GLU A 294 -7.51 -15.67 7.77
C GLU A 294 -7.95 -15.26 6.38
N TYR A 295 -8.90 -14.32 6.26
CA TYR A 295 -9.38 -13.85 4.97
C TYR A 295 -8.28 -13.24 4.08
N VAL A 296 -7.24 -12.67 4.67
CA VAL A 296 -6.07 -12.19 3.94
C VAL A 296 -5.24 -13.37 3.36
N PHE A 297 -5.13 -14.47 4.13
CA PHE A 297 -4.25 -15.58 3.78
C PHE A 297 -4.95 -16.66 2.95
N ASN A 298 -6.19 -17.01 3.30
CA ASN A 298 -6.90 -18.14 2.69
C ASN A 298 -8.42 -17.95 2.66
N PRO A 299 -8.96 -17.11 1.78
CA PRO A 299 -10.42 -16.93 1.65
C PRO A 299 -11.16 -18.18 1.15
N SER A 300 -10.48 -19.16 0.57
CA SER A 300 -11.10 -20.44 0.16
C SER A 300 -11.34 -21.42 1.31
N HIS A 301 -10.97 -21.03 2.56
CA HIS A 301 -11.21 -21.90 3.71
C HIS A 301 -12.71 -22.18 3.90
N PRO A 302 -13.13 -23.44 4.20
CA PRO A 302 -14.54 -23.82 4.32
C PRO A 302 -15.38 -23.00 5.28
N GLU A 303 -14.80 -22.39 6.33
CA GLU A 303 -15.51 -21.49 7.26
C GLU A 303 -16.15 -20.29 6.55
N PHE A 304 -15.60 -19.86 5.40
CA PHE A 304 -16.16 -18.73 4.63
C PHE A 304 -17.35 -19.11 3.74
N GLU A 305 -17.58 -20.40 3.49
CA GLU A 305 -18.66 -20.86 2.60
C GLU A 305 -20.05 -20.41 3.07
N SER A 306 -20.25 -20.36 4.40
CA SER A 306 -21.49 -19.84 4.99
C SER A 306 -21.71 -18.33 4.75
N TYR A 307 -20.62 -17.57 4.57
CA TYR A 307 -20.69 -16.15 4.23
C TYR A 307 -20.98 -15.97 2.74
N TYR A 308 -20.31 -16.72 1.88
CA TYR A 308 -20.53 -16.69 0.43
C TYR A 308 -21.96 -17.08 0.06
N SER A 309 -22.52 -18.13 0.68
CA SER A 309 -23.90 -18.55 0.46
C SER A 309 -24.94 -17.51 0.89
N ARG A 310 -24.57 -16.58 1.79
CA ARG A 310 -25.41 -15.44 2.22
C ARG A 310 -25.17 -14.17 1.38
N GLY A 311 -24.41 -14.24 0.30
CA GLY A 311 -24.15 -13.14 -0.64
C GLY A 311 -22.92 -12.29 -0.32
N PHE A 312 -22.04 -12.73 0.59
CA PHE A 312 -20.72 -12.11 0.75
C PHE A 312 -19.88 -12.38 -0.50
N HIS A 313 -19.30 -11.33 -1.07
CA HIS A 313 -18.57 -11.45 -2.32
C HIS A 313 -17.20 -12.09 -2.12
N ARG A 314 -16.86 -13.05 -2.98
CA ARG A 314 -15.49 -13.58 -3.08
C ARG A 314 -14.56 -12.50 -3.65
N PRO A 315 -13.28 -12.49 -3.28
CA PRO A 315 -12.31 -11.62 -3.92
C PRO A 315 -12.28 -11.86 -5.44
N LEU A 316 -12.00 -10.79 -6.19
CA LEU A 316 -12.01 -10.86 -7.66
C LEU A 316 -10.85 -11.71 -8.18
N ASP A 317 -11.14 -12.51 -9.20
CA ASP A 317 -10.13 -13.27 -9.93
C ASP A 317 -9.10 -12.33 -10.58
N THR A 318 -7.89 -12.84 -10.71
CA THR A 318 -6.78 -12.11 -11.33
C THR A 318 -6.44 -12.72 -12.68
N PRO A 319 -6.76 -12.07 -13.80
CA PRO A 319 -6.34 -12.52 -15.12
C PRO A 319 -4.83 -12.29 -15.31
N LEU A 320 -4.13 -13.29 -15.83
CA LEU A 320 -2.71 -13.24 -16.14
C LEU A 320 -2.48 -13.75 -17.58
N PRO A 321 -1.35 -13.43 -18.21
CA PRO A 321 -1.07 -13.88 -19.59
C PRO A 321 -1.10 -15.40 -19.77
N TRP A 322 -0.92 -16.17 -18.69
CA TRP A 322 -0.87 -17.64 -18.72
C TRP A 322 -2.10 -18.32 -18.09
N GLY A 323 -3.13 -17.58 -17.71
CA GLY A 323 -4.35 -18.11 -17.10
C GLY A 323 -4.92 -17.19 -16.03
N THR A 324 -5.90 -17.67 -15.27
CA THR A 324 -6.56 -16.89 -14.21
C THR A 324 -6.24 -17.50 -12.85
N ILE A 325 -5.85 -16.67 -11.91
CA ILE A 325 -5.71 -17.05 -10.49
C ILE A 325 -7.05 -16.74 -9.79
N PRO A 326 -7.69 -17.71 -9.16
CA PRO A 326 -8.89 -17.47 -8.37
C PRO A 326 -8.63 -16.42 -7.27
N GLY A 327 -9.54 -15.49 -7.09
CA GLY A 327 -9.40 -14.41 -6.10
C GLY A 327 -9.33 -14.94 -4.67
N ASP A 328 -9.97 -16.08 -4.41
CA ASP A 328 -9.98 -16.77 -3.11
C ASP A 328 -8.83 -17.78 -2.92
N ALA A 329 -7.92 -17.96 -3.90
CA ALA A 329 -6.76 -18.83 -3.75
C ALA A 329 -5.92 -18.46 -2.52
N SER A 330 -5.42 -19.45 -1.77
CA SER A 330 -4.56 -19.16 -0.61
C SER A 330 -3.24 -18.51 -1.03
N LEU A 331 -2.67 -17.66 -0.17
CA LEU A 331 -1.38 -17.04 -0.46
C LEU A 331 -0.29 -18.09 -0.73
N ALA A 332 -0.30 -19.21 -0.02
CA ALA A 332 0.68 -20.28 -0.23
C ALA A 332 0.56 -20.90 -1.63
N GLN A 333 -0.67 -21.15 -2.10
CA GLN A 333 -0.91 -21.61 -3.47
C GLN A 333 -0.44 -20.59 -4.51
N VAL A 334 -0.72 -19.30 -4.30
CA VAL A 334 -0.29 -18.24 -5.22
C VAL A 334 1.23 -18.10 -5.24
N ILE A 335 1.90 -18.24 -4.10
CA ILE A 335 3.38 -18.26 -4.03
C ILE A 335 3.92 -19.48 -4.82
N ARG A 336 3.30 -20.64 -4.68
CA ARG A 336 3.67 -21.84 -5.46
C ARG A 336 3.53 -21.59 -6.96
N GLU A 337 2.42 -21.01 -7.40
CA GLU A 337 2.20 -20.69 -8.82
C GLU A 337 3.24 -19.68 -9.33
N SER A 338 3.55 -18.66 -8.54
CA SER A 338 4.61 -17.71 -8.87
C SER A 338 5.98 -18.40 -9.00
N LEU A 339 6.34 -19.27 -8.07
CA LEU A 339 7.58 -20.03 -8.13
C LEU A 339 7.64 -20.98 -9.34
N ASN A 340 6.51 -21.58 -9.74
CA ASN A 340 6.44 -22.44 -10.91
C ASN A 340 6.75 -21.69 -12.22
N LYS A 341 6.55 -20.37 -12.24
CA LYS A 341 6.89 -19.50 -13.38
C LYS A 341 8.34 -19.00 -13.36
N CYS A 342 9.05 -19.15 -12.25
CA CYS A 342 10.48 -18.86 -12.20
C CYS A 342 11.29 -19.96 -12.89
N ALA A 343 12.34 -19.58 -13.61
CA ALA A 343 13.33 -20.53 -14.12
C ALA A 343 13.94 -21.34 -12.97
N ILE A 344 14.19 -22.61 -13.19
CA ILE A 344 14.60 -23.55 -12.13
C ILE A 344 15.91 -23.13 -11.45
N GLU A 345 16.81 -22.54 -12.23
CA GLU A 345 18.11 -22.04 -11.75
C GLU A 345 17.99 -20.86 -10.80
N VAL A 346 16.87 -20.09 -10.93
CA VAL A 346 16.65 -18.88 -10.14
C VAL A 346 15.85 -19.19 -8.87
N ARG A 347 15.05 -20.25 -8.87
CA ARG A 347 14.17 -20.61 -7.74
C ARG A 347 14.91 -20.63 -6.41
N ARG A 348 16.09 -21.29 -6.34
CA ARG A 348 16.90 -21.38 -5.13
C ARG A 348 17.33 -20.03 -4.55
N TYR A 349 17.48 -19.03 -5.42
CA TYR A 349 17.87 -17.67 -4.98
C TYR A 349 16.67 -16.93 -4.42
N VAL A 350 15.54 -16.94 -5.13
CA VAL A 350 14.34 -16.22 -4.70
C VAL A 350 13.70 -16.87 -3.47
N THR A 351 13.76 -18.20 -3.30
CA THR A 351 13.26 -18.89 -2.10
C THR A 351 14.17 -18.77 -0.90
N SER A 352 15.39 -18.22 -1.02
CA SER A 352 16.28 -17.99 0.12
C SER A 352 15.68 -17.08 1.17
N MET A 353 14.79 -16.17 0.76
CA MET A 353 14.13 -15.21 1.62
C MET A 353 12.76 -14.80 1.09
N LEU A 354 11.79 -14.69 1.99
CA LEU A 354 10.48 -14.10 1.74
C LEU A 354 10.27 -12.91 2.66
N ILE A 355 9.89 -11.78 2.09
CA ILE A 355 9.68 -10.51 2.79
C ILE A 355 8.22 -10.12 2.69
N LEU A 356 7.57 -9.94 3.84
CA LEU A 356 6.20 -9.44 3.95
C LEU A 356 6.21 -7.94 4.19
N SER A 357 5.41 -7.21 3.45
CA SER A 357 5.23 -5.76 3.54
C SER A 357 3.77 -5.37 3.40
N GLY A 358 3.42 -4.19 3.89
CA GLY A 358 2.05 -3.68 3.90
C GLY A 358 1.33 -3.89 5.23
N GLY A 359 0.26 -3.09 5.43
CA GLY A 359 -0.48 -3.05 6.68
C GLY A 359 -1.18 -4.37 7.05
N ASN A 360 -1.57 -5.17 6.05
CA ASN A 360 -2.32 -6.41 6.26
C ASN A 360 -1.54 -7.52 6.96
N PHE A 361 -0.24 -7.37 7.14
CA PHE A 361 0.60 -8.33 7.86
C PHE A 361 1.01 -7.86 9.24
N SER A 362 0.52 -6.67 9.69
CA SER A 362 0.99 -6.02 10.91
C SER A 362 0.28 -6.47 12.19
N TRP A 363 -0.71 -7.34 12.11
CA TRP A 363 -1.37 -7.88 13.31
C TRP A 363 -0.40 -8.62 14.20
N ARG A 364 -0.50 -8.34 15.51
CA ARG A 364 0.34 -8.99 16.53
C ARG A 364 -0.50 -10.02 17.28
N ALA A 365 0.08 -11.19 17.51
CA ALA A 365 -0.54 -12.21 18.36
C ALA A 365 -0.39 -11.79 19.83
N PRO A 366 -1.49 -11.68 20.59
CA PRO A 366 -1.41 -11.50 22.03
C PRO A 366 -0.69 -12.70 22.70
N PRO A 367 0.23 -12.48 23.65
CA PRO A 367 0.98 -13.56 24.29
C PRO A 367 0.11 -14.66 24.89
N GLU A 368 -1.04 -14.31 25.45
CA GLU A 368 -2.03 -15.22 26.05
C GLU A 368 -2.72 -16.13 25.03
N LEU A 369 -2.69 -15.77 23.75
CA LEU A 369 -3.25 -16.53 22.63
C LEU A 369 -2.19 -17.30 21.85
N SER A 370 -0.96 -17.38 22.38
CA SER A 370 0.13 -18.12 21.76
C SER A 370 -0.28 -19.56 21.43
N GLY A 371 0.06 -20.02 20.22
CA GLY A 371 -0.31 -21.34 19.69
C GLY A 371 -1.67 -21.35 18.94
N TYR A 372 -2.47 -20.32 19.05
CA TYR A 372 -3.70 -20.12 18.27
C TYR A 372 -3.60 -18.91 17.35
N ALA A 373 -3.17 -17.78 17.87
CA ALA A 373 -2.83 -16.59 17.11
C ALA A 373 -1.31 -16.50 16.89
N VAL A 374 -0.89 -16.06 15.70
CA VAL A 374 0.52 -15.93 15.30
C VAL A 374 0.74 -14.65 14.53
N ASP A 375 2.00 -14.28 14.29
CA ASP A 375 2.36 -13.26 13.33
C ASP A 375 2.32 -13.77 11.88
N ALA A 376 2.31 -12.86 10.92
CA ALA A 376 2.23 -13.19 9.50
C ALA A 376 3.40 -14.06 8.99
N PRO A 377 4.68 -13.82 9.37
CA PRO A 377 5.79 -14.71 9.01
C PRO A 377 5.59 -16.15 9.44
N THR A 378 5.12 -16.36 10.66
CA THR A 378 4.85 -17.72 11.20
C THR A 378 3.71 -18.38 10.43
N LYS A 379 2.63 -17.65 10.13
CA LYS A 379 1.50 -18.15 9.33
C LYS A 379 1.96 -18.57 7.95
N ILE A 380 2.64 -17.69 7.22
CA ILE A 380 3.11 -17.99 5.86
C ILE A 380 4.05 -19.20 5.84
N LYS A 381 4.99 -19.26 6.78
CA LYS A 381 5.91 -20.41 6.88
C LYS A 381 5.17 -21.73 7.12
N TYR A 382 4.15 -21.71 7.98
CA TYR A 382 3.29 -22.87 8.25
C TYR A 382 2.52 -23.30 7.00
N GLU A 383 1.91 -22.37 6.27
CA GLU A 383 1.14 -22.67 5.05
C GLU A 383 2.02 -23.13 3.89
N LEU A 384 3.20 -22.53 3.70
CA LEU A 384 4.16 -22.96 2.67
C LEU A 384 4.66 -24.37 2.92
N LYS A 385 4.84 -24.77 4.18
CA LYS A 385 5.22 -26.14 4.53
C LYS A 385 4.15 -27.16 4.12
N LYS A 386 2.87 -26.81 4.20
CA LYS A 386 1.77 -27.67 3.70
C LYS A 386 1.83 -27.85 2.17
N GLU A 387 2.32 -26.84 1.45
CA GLU A 387 2.54 -26.86 0.01
C GLU A 387 3.89 -27.47 -0.40
N ASN A 388 4.64 -28.07 0.53
CA ASN A 388 5.99 -28.61 0.34
C ASN A 388 7.00 -27.57 -0.20
N ILE A 389 6.83 -26.31 0.18
CA ILE A 389 7.75 -25.22 -0.17
C ILE A 389 8.57 -24.88 1.08
N ASP A 390 9.89 -25.05 0.96
CA ASP A 390 10.81 -24.65 2.00
C ASP A 390 11.37 -23.25 1.71
N VAL A 391 11.10 -22.32 2.63
CA VAL A 391 11.67 -20.98 2.64
C VAL A 391 12.38 -20.80 3.99
N PRO A 392 13.71 -20.86 3.99
CA PRO A 392 14.46 -20.83 5.25
C PRO A 392 14.23 -19.57 6.06
N ARG A 393 14.02 -18.44 5.39
CA ARG A 393 13.82 -17.13 6.05
C ARG A 393 12.56 -16.45 5.56
N VAL A 394 11.57 -16.31 6.43
CA VAL A 394 10.37 -15.49 6.24
C VAL A 394 10.40 -14.37 7.27
N MET A 395 10.28 -13.13 6.84
CA MET A 395 10.39 -11.96 7.71
C MET A 395 9.44 -10.83 7.31
N MET A 396 9.07 -10.01 8.29
CA MET A 396 8.45 -8.72 8.02
C MET A 396 9.52 -7.72 7.56
N ALA A 397 9.15 -6.86 6.61
CA ALA A 397 9.94 -5.66 6.33
C ALA A 397 10.04 -4.78 7.57
N SER A 398 11.17 -4.10 7.74
CA SER A 398 11.28 -3.07 8.79
C SER A 398 10.28 -1.96 8.46
N ASP A 399 9.40 -1.63 9.41
CA ASP A 399 8.29 -0.70 9.22
C ASP A 399 7.47 -1.02 7.95
N PRO A 400 6.74 -2.14 7.92
CA PRO A 400 6.11 -2.67 6.71
C PRO A 400 5.14 -1.68 6.05
N GLN A 401 4.57 -0.76 6.81
CA GLN A 401 3.70 0.30 6.31
C GLN A 401 4.46 1.36 5.49
N TYR A 402 5.76 1.56 5.77
CA TYR A 402 6.59 2.62 5.17
C TYR A 402 7.74 2.10 4.31
N SER A 403 7.88 0.78 4.20
CA SER A 403 9.01 0.14 3.51
C SER A 403 9.11 0.52 2.04
N VAL A 404 7.99 0.75 1.34
CA VAL A 404 7.95 1.24 -0.04
C VAL A 404 8.55 2.64 -0.12
N TRP A 405 8.04 3.60 0.65
CA TRP A 405 8.57 4.97 0.67
C TRP A 405 10.07 4.98 1.03
N ARG A 406 10.50 4.19 2.02
CA ARG A 406 11.92 4.07 2.38
C ARG A 406 12.76 3.57 1.21
N GLY A 407 12.24 2.59 0.44
CA GLY A 407 12.89 2.11 -0.77
C GLY A 407 13.04 3.20 -1.83
N CYS A 408 12.01 4.04 -2.00
CA CYS A 408 12.06 5.22 -2.86
C CYS A 408 13.17 6.18 -2.42
N ILE A 409 13.27 6.48 -1.13
CA ILE A 409 14.33 7.34 -0.60
C ILE A 409 15.72 6.75 -0.86
N PHE A 410 15.92 5.44 -0.62
CA PHE A 410 17.19 4.80 -0.95
C PHE A 410 17.51 4.86 -2.44
N TYR A 411 16.53 4.59 -3.28
CA TYR A 411 16.69 4.62 -4.73
C TYR A 411 17.05 6.04 -5.22
N ALA A 412 16.29 7.05 -4.76
CA ALA A 412 16.54 8.45 -5.08
C ALA A 412 17.93 8.91 -4.61
N THR A 413 18.41 8.40 -3.48
CA THR A 413 19.71 8.77 -2.93
C THR A 413 20.88 8.14 -3.69
N PHE A 414 20.78 6.87 -4.07
CA PHE A 414 21.93 6.07 -4.53
C PHE A 414 21.93 5.74 -6.02
N LEU A 415 20.80 5.87 -6.74
CA LEU A 415 20.79 5.65 -8.18
C LEU A 415 21.54 6.78 -8.90
N LYS A 416 22.49 6.39 -9.73
CA LYS A 416 23.33 7.32 -10.47
C LYS A 416 22.54 8.09 -11.53
N PRO A 417 22.82 9.39 -11.73
CA PRO A 417 22.08 10.24 -12.67
C PRO A 417 22.36 9.93 -14.14
N GLU A 418 23.46 9.23 -14.45
CA GLU A 418 23.87 8.91 -15.82
C GLU A 418 22.96 7.89 -16.51
N ILE A 419 22.08 7.21 -15.76
CA ILE A 419 21.12 6.26 -16.30
C ILE A 419 19.88 7.03 -16.73
N GLU A 420 19.76 7.30 -18.05
CA GLU A 420 18.55 7.91 -18.61
C GLU A 420 17.37 6.94 -18.57
N TRP A 421 16.16 7.50 -18.49
CA TRP A 421 14.92 6.71 -18.48
C TRP A 421 14.72 5.91 -19.77
N ASP A 422 14.60 4.62 -19.62
CA ASP A 422 14.18 3.71 -20.68
C ASP A 422 12.74 3.23 -20.45
N SER A 423 11.84 3.58 -21.33
CA SER A 423 10.41 3.21 -21.26
C SER A 423 10.16 1.70 -21.40
N LYS A 424 11.10 0.93 -21.97
CA LYS A 424 10.96 -0.53 -22.12
C LYS A 424 11.34 -1.27 -20.84
N SER A 425 12.49 -0.94 -20.26
CA SER A 425 12.94 -1.50 -18.98
C SER A 425 12.26 -0.84 -17.79
N ARG A 426 11.71 0.37 -17.96
CA ARG A 426 11.14 1.22 -16.89
C ARG A 426 12.18 1.53 -15.81
N GLU A 427 13.40 1.82 -16.24
CA GLU A 427 14.52 2.13 -15.36
C GLU A 427 15.16 3.46 -15.76
N GLY A 428 15.87 4.08 -14.81
CA GLY A 428 16.62 5.32 -15.04
C GLY A 428 15.89 6.58 -14.60
N TRP A 429 16.38 7.73 -15.06
CA TRP A 429 15.92 9.06 -14.68
C TRP A 429 15.35 9.84 -15.86
N VAL A 430 14.16 10.40 -15.69
CA VAL A 430 13.65 11.50 -16.50
C VAL A 430 14.22 12.79 -15.94
N LEU A 431 15.11 13.44 -16.66
CA LEU A 431 15.69 14.73 -16.25
C LEU A 431 14.83 15.87 -16.78
N PHE A 432 14.21 16.65 -15.88
CA PHE A 432 13.48 17.85 -16.24
C PHE A 432 14.40 19.07 -16.30
N ILE A 433 15.46 19.09 -15.49
CA ILE A 433 16.46 20.16 -15.41
C ILE A 433 17.83 19.52 -15.49
N ARG A 434 18.59 19.89 -16.52
CA ARG A 434 20.00 19.48 -16.66
C ARG A 434 20.90 20.38 -15.80
N GLU A 435 21.94 19.79 -15.23
CA GLU A 435 22.94 20.53 -14.44
C GLU A 435 23.73 21.54 -15.28
#